data_383e5c26cd2fd720120f569261ec31c0
#
_entry.id   383e5c26cd2fd720120f569261ec31c0
#
_cell.length_a   1.000
_cell.length_b   1.000
_cell.length_c   1.000
_cell.angle_alpha   90.00
_cell.angle_beta   90.00
_cell.angle_gamma   90.00
#
_symmetry.space_group_name_H-M   'P 1'
#
loop_
_entity.id
_entity.type
_entity.pdbx_description
1 polymer ?
#
loop_
_entity_poly.entity_id
_entity_poly.type
_entity_poly.pdbx_seq_one_letter_code
_entity_poly.pdbx_strand_id
1 'polypeptide(L)'
;MEIGKFMLLGLAAFAAFGTLSAADLRGLQDDKRVLLNPDKGWYHHYYDNELGKYLSSDASIAAIPNMHHLFLRFAWCFLEPEEGKFNWALIDDIVAKWYPKGVKISLSISCNETREKYATPKWVFDAGAKGRILKARTGMEVAEPNCDDPVFLEKLENLHKAIAARYDGKPFIVDMTLASIGNWGEGHYWGTYGKSVSWDTIKKHIDIFTRCYKKSQLTIGDDWIGNNLKGDELSAAREYIKKNKIAYRDDSILVEWHYFGKGNEGTDSLLRPQFFDDIYPNAPATLELEHYAKTLKSGSWKGANGEKEGAAALRRVIKKAHCTYLGYHGYAEDYAKDNPETIKELANKVGYWYFINSVDFDSDGNLTLEWENRGAAHAFNKYELFAKITGKGIVKKIPLPADNRKWEPDSPVKETYKLPLAEIPSGEYELSIGMKKTSPENEARPIELGFNAKLRDSDGFYRILKFKK
;
A
#
# COMPACT_ATOMS: atom_id res chain seq x y z
N MET A 1 2.66 47.69 32.28
CA MET A 1 1.79 46.86 33.12
C MET A 1 0.46 46.71 32.41
N GLU A 2 0.39 45.74 31.51
CA GLU A 2 -0.88 45.33 30.90
C GLU A 2 -0.91 43.80 30.83
N ILE A 3 -1.92 43.28 31.48
CA ILE A 3 -2.11 41.88 31.81
C ILE A 3 -2.70 41.16 30.59
N GLY A 4 -2.03 40.11 30.14
CA GLY A 4 -2.44 39.29 29.04
C GLY A 4 -3.78 38.61 29.27
N LYS A 5 -4.66 38.71 28.30
CA LYS A 5 -5.89 37.90 28.19
C LYS A 5 -5.51 36.52 27.61
N PHE A 6 -5.39 35.56 28.51
CA PHE A 6 -5.48 34.14 28.13
C PHE A 6 -6.89 33.86 27.63
N MET A 7 -7.04 33.62 26.35
CA MET A 7 -8.26 33.14 25.78
C MET A 7 -8.38 31.63 26.08
N LEU A 8 -9.11 31.31 27.15
CA LEU A 8 -9.64 29.96 27.37
C LEU A 8 -10.62 29.66 26.22
N LEU A 9 -10.16 28.97 25.21
CA LEU A 9 -11.05 28.30 24.23
C LEU A 9 -11.72 27.14 24.98
N GLY A 10 -12.96 27.42 25.38
CA GLY A 10 -13.76 26.53 26.19
C GLY A 10 -14.06 25.22 25.52
N LEU A 11 -13.85 24.17 26.23
CA LEU A 11 -14.60 22.91 26.16
C LEU A 11 -16.08 23.20 26.54
N ALA A 12 -16.79 23.90 25.70
CA ALA A 12 -18.20 24.22 25.90
C ALA A 12 -19.01 23.82 24.69
N ALA A 13 -19.23 22.52 24.52
CA ALA A 13 -20.32 22.05 23.68
C ALA A 13 -20.74 20.63 24.07
N PHE A 14 -20.97 20.36 25.35
CA PHE A 14 -21.69 19.18 25.81
C PHE A 14 -22.63 19.54 26.96
N ALA A 15 -23.49 20.51 26.72
CA ALA A 15 -24.59 20.80 27.60
C ALA A 15 -25.83 21.09 26.77
N ALA A 16 -26.45 20.02 26.22
CA ALA A 16 -27.83 20.05 25.86
C ALA A 16 -28.45 18.75 26.37
N PHE A 17 -29.03 18.81 27.54
CA PHE A 17 -29.99 17.81 28.00
C PHE A 17 -31.28 17.97 27.16
N GLY A 18 -31.28 17.35 26.02
CA GLY A 18 -32.42 17.31 25.10
C GLY A 18 -32.51 15.96 24.44
N THR A 19 -33.69 15.44 24.26
CA THR A 19 -34.02 14.31 23.40
C THR A 19 -33.10 14.22 22.21
N LEU A 20 -32.44 13.04 22.02
CA LEU A 20 -31.66 12.52 20.92
C LEU A 20 -31.44 13.54 19.78
N SER A 21 -30.21 13.95 19.52
CA SER A 21 -29.90 15.13 18.70
C SER A 21 -28.83 14.87 17.66
N ALA A 22 -28.94 15.55 16.52
CA ALA A 22 -27.87 15.64 15.53
C ALA A 22 -26.71 16.51 16.06
N ALA A 23 -25.47 16.07 15.83
CA ALA A 23 -24.28 16.83 16.18
C ALA A 23 -23.27 16.85 15.01
N ASP A 24 -22.69 18.03 14.74
CA ASP A 24 -21.53 18.18 13.89
C ASP A 24 -20.29 17.72 14.67
N LEU A 25 -19.57 16.74 14.14
CA LEU A 25 -18.39 16.15 14.77
C LEU A 25 -17.07 16.70 14.24
N ARG A 26 -17.08 17.63 13.27
CA ARG A 26 -15.86 18.18 12.66
C ARG A 26 -14.96 18.88 13.69
N GLY A 27 -15.53 19.51 14.70
CA GLY A 27 -14.78 20.12 15.81
C GLY A 27 -14.05 19.13 16.72
N LEU A 28 -14.37 17.84 16.59
CA LEU A 28 -13.72 16.75 17.37
C LEU A 28 -12.64 16.01 16.57
N GLN A 29 -12.46 16.35 15.28
CA GLN A 29 -11.52 15.71 14.39
C GLN A 29 -10.08 16.20 14.64
N ASP A 30 -9.12 15.34 14.29
CA ASP A 30 -7.68 15.63 14.28
C ASP A 30 -7.06 15.03 13.01
N ASP A 31 -6.86 15.88 12.02
CA ASP A 31 -6.28 15.52 10.72
C ASP A 31 -4.74 15.60 10.68
N LYS A 32 -4.11 16.00 11.80
CA LYS A 32 -2.64 16.11 11.94
C LYS A 32 -2.00 14.87 12.57
N ARG A 33 -2.79 14.11 13.32
CA ARG A 33 -2.32 12.90 13.96
C ARG A 33 -2.09 11.79 12.93
N VAL A 34 -0.93 11.16 12.95
CA VAL A 34 -0.68 9.94 12.16
C VAL A 34 -1.49 8.78 12.74
N LEU A 35 -2.27 8.13 11.87
CA LEU A 35 -3.07 6.96 12.21
C LEU A 35 -2.31 5.70 11.80
N LEU A 36 -2.02 4.83 12.78
CA LEU A 36 -1.28 3.58 12.53
C LEU A 36 -2.25 2.47 12.10
N ASN A 37 -2.83 2.61 10.93
CA ASN A 37 -3.85 1.71 10.41
C ASN A 37 -3.25 0.56 9.58
N PRO A 38 -3.85 -0.65 9.61
CA PRO A 38 -3.41 -1.79 8.83
C PRO A 38 -3.72 -1.66 7.33
N ASP A 39 -3.10 -2.51 6.53
CA ASP A 39 -3.39 -2.76 5.12
C ASP A 39 -3.24 -1.52 4.21
N LYS A 40 -2.36 -0.59 4.62
CA LYS A 40 -2.00 0.64 3.91
C LYS A 40 -0.72 1.22 4.50
N GLY A 41 -0.07 2.13 3.79
CA GLY A 41 1.05 2.88 4.38
C GLY A 41 2.32 2.85 3.55
N TRP A 42 3.43 3.12 4.23
CA TRP A 42 4.75 3.10 3.62
C TRP A 42 5.29 1.69 3.46
N TYR A 43 6.11 1.48 2.43
CA TYR A 43 6.97 0.32 2.33
C TYR A 43 8.43 0.73 2.10
N HIS A 44 9.35 -0.16 2.42
CA HIS A 44 10.78 0.05 2.26
C HIS A 44 11.41 -1.08 1.46
N HIS A 45 12.29 -0.76 0.51
CA HIS A 45 13.16 -1.73 -0.14
C HIS A 45 14.16 -2.28 0.89
N TYR A 46 13.97 -3.52 1.32
CA TYR A 46 14.85 -4.16 2.29
C TYR A 46 16.04 -4.82 1.62
N TYR A 47 15.76 -5.62 0.59
CA TYR A 47 16.77 -6.08 -0.34
C TYR A 47 16.59 -5.33 -1.67
N ASP A 48 17.72 -4.90 -2.24
CA ASP A 48 17.79 -4.44 -3.60
C ASP A 48 18.78 -5.35 -4.33
N ASN A 49 18.34 -6.04 -5.32
CA ASN A 49 18.99 -6.89 -6.31
C ASN A 49 20.21 -7.71 -5.80
N GLU A 50 21.15 -7.08 -5.09
CA GLU A 50 22.44 -7.62 -4.65
C GLU A 50 22.47 -7.98 -3.15
N LEU A 51 21.30 -8.11 -2.49
CA LEU A 51 21.11 -8.48 -1.08
C LEU A 51 21.68 -7.50 -0.03
N GLY A 52 22.58 -6.61 -0.37
CA GLY A 52 23.27 -5.78 0.63
C GLY A 52 23.14 -4.27 0.43
N LYS A 53 22.57 -3.85 -0.68
CA LYS A 53 22.45 -2.45 -1.03
C LYS A 53 21.20 -1.83 -0.42
N TYR A 54 21.32 -0.63 0.13
CA TYR A 54 20.23 0.11 0.79
C TYR A 54 19.64 -0.52 2.05
N LEU A 55 20.40 -1.38 2.72
CA LEU A 55 20.01 -1.86 4.04
C LEU A 55 20.02 -0.70 5.04
N SER A 56 18.87 -0.10 5.26
CA SER A 56 18.67 0.87 6.34
C SER A 56 18.73 0.16 7.70
N SER A 57 19.14 0.89 8.73
CA SER A 57 19.08 0.36 10.08
C SER A 57 17.63 0.09 10.52
N ASP A 58 17.45 -0.85 11.44
CA ASP A 58 16.13 -1.11 12.01
C ASP A 58 15.48 0.13 12.61
N ALA A 59 16.29 1.00 13.24
CA ALA A 59 15.81 2.26 13.81
C ALA A 59 15.31 3.22 12.73
N SER A 60 16.02 3.30 11.60
CA SER A 60 15.62 4.16 10.46
C SER A 60 14.33 3.68 9.82
N ILE A 61 14.17 2.37 9.63
CA ILE A 61 12.93 1.79 9.10
C ILE A 61 11.78 2.05 10.08
N ALA A 62 11.99 1.82 11.36
CA ALA A 62 11.00 2.04 12.41
C ALA A 62 10.62 3.52 12.61
N ALA A 63 11.47 4.45 12.19
CA ALA A 63 11.18 5.89 12.25
C ALA A 63 10.18 6.35 11.18
N ILE A 64 9.94 5.58 10.13
CA ILE A 64 8.91 5.87 9.12
C ILE A 64 7.54 5.49 9.69
N PRO A 65 6.63 6.46 9.89
CA PRO A 65 5.34 6.20 10.50
C PRO A 65 4.48 5.32 9.58
N ASN A 66 3.76 4.37 10.18
CA ASN A 66 2.94 3.40 9.47
C ASN A 66 3.71 2.63 8.38
N MET A 67 4.93 2.18 8.71
CA MET A 67 5.67 1.24 7.87
C MET A 67 4.88 -0.07 7.80
N HIS A 68 4.32 -0.34 6.62
CA HIS A 68 3.42 -1.48 6.43
C HIS A 68 4.18 -2.75 6.07
N HIS A 69 5.14 -2.67 5.13
CA HIS A 69 5.87 -3.85 4.70
C HIS A 69 7.28 -3.51 4.19
N LEU A 70 8.09 -4.56 4.10
CA LEU A 70 9.39 -4.55 3.46
C LEU A 70 9.28 -5.23 2.10
N PHE A 71 9.83 -4.60 1.08
CA PHE A 71 9.91 -5.17 -0.26
C PHE A 71 11.21 -5.96 -0.39
N LEU A 72 11.11 -7.27 -0.52
CA LEU A 72 12.23 -8.18 -0.70
C LEU A 72 12.37 -8.46 -2.19
N ARG A 73 13.26 -7.72 -2.87
CA ARG A 73 13.58 -7.91 -4.28
C ARG A 73 15.02 -8.41 -4.41
N PHE A 74 15.20 -9.59 -4.97
CA PHE A 74 16.51 -10.16 -5.21
C PHE A 74 16.47 -11.19 -6.34
N ALA A 75 17.65 -11.49 -6.88
CA ALA A 75 17.78 -12.42 -8.00
C ALA A 75 17.48 -13.87 -7.59
N TRP A 76 16.94 -14.65 -8.53
CA TRP A 76 16.61 -16.07 -8.35
C TRP A 76 17.78 -16.89 -7.85
N CYS A 77 19.01 -16.65 -8.36
CA CYS A 77 20.21 -17.39 -7.97
C CYS A 77 20.52 -17.34 -6.46
N PHE A 78 20.08 -16.30 -5.76
CA PHE A 78 20.27 -16.23 -4.31
C PHE A 78 19.29 -17.10 -3.55
N LEU A 79 18.06 -17.26 -4.07
CA LEU A 79 17.05 -18.09 -3.44
C LEU A 79 17.25 -19.57 -3.74
N GLU A 80 17.59 -19.92 -4.98
CA GLU A 80 17.76 -21.30 -5.44
C GLU A 80 19.11 -21.44 -6.17
N PRO A 81 20.24 -21.47 -5.43
CA PRO A 81 21.58 -21.55 -6.01
C PRO A 81 21.85 -22.87 -6.75
N GLU A 82 21.19 -23.95 -6.35
CA GLU A 82 21.17 -25.25 -7.00
C GLU A 82 19.71 -25.72 -7.15
N GLU A 83 19.40 -26.47 -8.20
CA GLU A 83 18.04 -26.95 -8.47
C GLU A 83 17.43 -27.67 -7.27
N GLY A 84 16.29 -27.17 -6.78
CA GLY A 84 15.56 -27.70 -5.63
C GLY A 84 16.19 -27.39 -4.27
N LYS A 85 17.31 -26.68 -4.21
CA LYS A 85 17.94 -26.28 -2.94
C LYS A 85 17.71 -24.79 -2.67
N PHE A 86 16.79 -24.52 -1.76
CA PHE A 86 16.33 -23.15 -1.49
C PHE A 86 16.97 -22.57 -0.22
N ASN A 87 17.43 -21.33 -0.32
CA ASN A 87 17.89 -20.52 0.80
C ASN A 87 16.70 -19.73 1.39
N TRP A 88 15.78 -20.41 2.06
CA TRP A 88 14.61 -19.80 2.66
C TRP A 88 14.92 -18.77 3.75
N ALA A 89 16.11 -18.83 4.35
CA ALA A 89 16.54 -17.88 5.38
C ALA A 89 16.51 -16.43 4.91
N LEU A 90 16.71 -16.16 3.61
CA LEU A 90 16.56 -14.82 3.02
C LEU A 90 15.18 -14.21 3.25
N ILE A 91 14.17 -15.04 3.43
CA ILE A 91 12.79 -14.59 3.65
C ILE A 91 12.38 -14.82 5.11
N ASP A 92 12.61 -16.02 5.62
CA ASP A 92 12.14 -16.45 6.94
C ASP A 92 12.73 -15.62 8.08
N ASP A 93 14.04 -15.25 7.99
CA ASP A 93 14.71 -14.43 9.01
C ASP A 93 14.12 -13.01 9.07
N ILE A 94 13.77 -12.45 7.91
CA ILE A 94 13.14 -11.14 7.83
C ILE A 94 11.72 -11.19 8.40
N VAL A 95 10.96 -12.23 8.06
CA VAL A 95 9.61 -12.45 8.62
C VAL A 95 9.69 -12.61 10.14
N ALA A 96 10.59 -13.47 10.65
CA ALA A 96 10.75 -13.70 12.08
C ALA A 96 11.11 -12.42 12.86
N LYS A 97 11.87 -11.52 12.23
CA LYS A 97 12.29 -10.26 12.83
C LYS A 97 11.21 -9.18 12.80
N TRP A 98 10.47 -9.05 11.70
CA TRP A 98 9.64 -7.88 11.43
C TRP A 98 8.14 -8.12 11.59
N TYR A 99 7.65 -9.32 11.28
CA TYR A 99 6.22 -9.61 11.40
C TYR A 99 5.68 -9.49 12.85
N PRO A 100 6.42 -9.90 13.92
CA PRO A 100 5.99 -9.64 15.29
C PRO A 100 5.88 -8.15 15.65
N LYS A 101 6.52 -7.27 14.88
CA LYS A 101 6.43 -5.81 15.00
C LYS A 101 5.30 -5.21 14.16
N GLY A 102 4.51 -6.05 13.48
CA GLY A 102 3.40 -5.65 12.60
C GLY A 102 3.82 -5.26 11.17
N VAL A 103 5.09 -5.48 10.80
CA VAL A 103 5.61 -5.20 9.46
C VAL A 103 5.61 -6.48 8.63
N LYS A 104 4.95 -6.43 7.48
CA LYS A 104 4.79 -7.55 6.53
C LYS A 104 5.91 -7.55 5.48
N ILE A 105 5.79 -8.41 4.46
CA ILE A 105 6.69 -8.44 3.31
C ILE A 105 5.91 -8.50 1.99
N SER A 106 6.47 -7.88 0.95
CA SER A 106 6.21 -8.16 -0.47
C SER A 106 7.40 -8.88 -1.06
N LEU A 107 7.17 -9.84 -1.95
CA LEU A 107 8.23 -10.69 -2.49
C LEU A 107 8.33 -10.56 -4.01
N SER A 108 9.55 -10.30 -4.49
CA SER A 108 9.89 -10.13 -5.90
C SER A 108 11.18 -10.89 -6.22
N ILE A 109 11.09 -11.91 -7.05
CA ILE A 109 12.25 -12.71 -7.47
C ILE A 109 12.57 -12.40 -8.92
N SER A 110 13.67 -11.68 -9.15
CA SER A 110 14.06 -11.26 -10.50
C SER A 110 14.85 -12.32 -11.24
N CYS A 111 14.64 -12.40 -12.56
CA CYS A 111 15.32 -13.33 -13.45
C CYS A 111 16.42 -12.66 -14.29
N ASN A 112 16.48 -11.32 -14.29
CA ASN A 112 17.45 -10.55 -15.07
C ASN A 112 17.94 -9.34 -14.29
N GLU A 113 19.25 -9.23 -14.12
CA GLU A 113 19.92 -8.18 -13.35
C GLU A 113 21.02 -7.53 -14.16
N THR A 114 21.47 -6.34 -13.74
CA THR A 114 22.55 -5.62 -14.41
C THR A 114 23.91 -5.76 -13.69
N ARG A 115 23.91 -6.37 -12.50
CA ARG A 115 25.09 -6.55 -11.65
C ARG A 115 25.25 -7.97 -11.13
N GLU A 116 24.39 -8.90 -11.54
CA GLU A 116 24.50 -10.32 -11.27
C GLU A 116 24.58 -11.07 -12.61
N LYS A 117 25.70 -11.79 -12.85
CA LYS A 117 25.93 -12.45 -14.12
C LYS A 117 24.86 -13.50 -14.43
N TYR A 118 24.47 -14.26 -13.42
CA TYR A 118 23.48 -15.31 -13.52
C TYR A 118 22.32 -15.08 -12.55
N ALA A 119 21.57 -13.99 -12.74
CA ALA A 119 20.36 -13.72 -11.95
C ALA A 119 19.34 -14.86 -12.07
N THR A 120 19.07 -15.34 -13.28
CA THR A 120 18.58 -16.70 -13.51
C THR A 120 19.76 -17.64 -13.26
N PRO A 121 19.66 -18.62 -12.34
CA PRO A 121 20.76 -19.46 -11.95
C PRO A 121 21.43 -20.17 -13.13
N LYS A 122 22.74 -20.32 -13.10
CA LYS A 122 23.53 -20.98 -14.16
C LYS A 122 22.99 -22.38 -14.47
N TRP A 123 22.56 -23.13 -13.45
CA TRP A 123 22.02 -24.48 -13.63
C TRP A 123 20.77 -24.54 -14.52
N VAL A 124 19.98 -23.45 -14.61
CA VAL A 124 18.82 -23.36 -15.54
C VAL A 124 19.31 -23.39 -16.98
N PHE A 125 20.39 -22.67 -17.30
CA PHE A 125 21.01 -22.70 -18.64
C PHE A 125 21.72 -24.05 -18.90
N ASP A 126 22.36 -24.60 -17.90
CA ASP A 126 22.98 -25.94 -18.01
C ASP A 126 21.93 -27.04 -18.23
N ALA A 127 20.70 -26.86 -17.75
CA ALA A 127 19.56 -27.73 -18.03
C ALA A 127 18.98 -27.58 -19.45
N GLY A 128 19.52 -26.66 -20.25
CA GLY A 128 19.16 -26.44 -21.64
C GLY A 128 18.33 -25.21 -21.97
N ALA A 129 18.04 -24.36 -20.98
CA ALA A 129 17.35 -23.09 -21.24
C ALA A 129 18.20 -22.19 -22.15
N LYS A 130 17.57 -21.63 -23.18
CA LYS A 130 18.22 -20.71 -24.11
C LYS A 130 18.31 -19.31 -23.50
N GLY A 131 19.39 -18.61 -23.84
CA GLY A 131 19.60 -17.24 -23.45
C GLY A 131 20.77 -16.63 -24.21
N ARG A 132 21.18 -15.45 -23.83
CA ARG A 132 22.32 -14.75 -24.41
C ARG A 132 23.17 -14.10 -23.33
N ILE A 133 24.49 -14.05 -23.55
CA ILE A 133 25.39 -13.22 -22.74
C ILE A 133 25.49 -11.87 -23.43
N LEU A 134 25.30 -10.82 -22.64
CA LEU A 134 25.40 -9.46 -23.14
C LEU A 134 26.05 -8.55 -22.08
N LYS A 135 26.53 -7.40 -22.51
CA LYS A 135 27.14 -6.41 -21.63
C LYS A 135 26.09 -5.42 -21.18
N ALA A 136 25.80 -5.41 -19.89
CA ALA A 136 24.89 -4.45 -19.29
C ALA A 136 25.48 -3.02 -19.30
N ARG A 137 24.67 -1.99 -19.08
CA ARG A 137 25.11 -0.59 -18.93
C ARG A 137 26.11 -0.40 -17.79
N THR A 138 26.09 -1.25 -16.79
CA THR A 138 27.07 -1.31 -15.70
C THR A 138 28.46 -1.74 -16.14
N GLY A 139 28.61 -2.25 -17.37
CA GLY A 139 29.84 -2.82 -17.92
C GLY A 139 29.99 -4.31 -17.65
N MET A 140 29.14 -4.91 -16.83
CA MET A 140 29.17 -6.31 -16.47
C MET A 140 28.56 -7.20 -17.56
N GLU A 141 29.12 -8.39 -17.77
CA GLU A 141 28.47 -9.43 -18.56
C GLU A 141 27.34 -10.08 -17.77
N VAL A 142 26.16 -10.17 -18.36
CA VAL A 142 24.99 -10.80 -17.76
C VAL A 142 24.36 -11.81 -18.71
N ALA A 143 23.85 -12.90 -18.14
CA ALA A 143 23.11 -13.93 -18.87
C ALA A 143 21.61 -13.58 -18.82
N GLU A 144 21.07 -13.18 -19.97
CA GLU A 144 19.65 -12.89 -20.13
C GLU A 144 18.94 -14.13 -20.69
N PRO A 145 17.96 -14.72 -19.98
CA PRO A 145 17.21 -15.85 -20.48
C PRO A 145 16.28 -15.43 -21.64
N ASN A 146 16.04 -16.34 -22.56
CA ASN A 146 14.93 -16.18 -23.49
C ASN A 146 13.61 -16.43 -22.73
N CYS A 147 12.84 -15.38 -22.50
CA CYS A 147 11.60 -15.44 -21.73
C CYS A 147 10.55 -16.41 -22.33
N ASP A 148 10.70 -16.84 -23.58
CA ASP A 148 9.80 -17.75 -24.28
C ASP A 148 10.33 -19.19 -24.35
N ASP A 149 11.53 -19.42 -23.83
CA ASP A 149 12.15 -20.74 -23.86
C ASP A 149 11.39 -21.73 -22.95
N PRO A 150 10.98 -22.90 -23.47
CA PRO A 150 10.15 -23.84 -22.72
C PRO A 150 10.87 -24.41 -21.47
N VAL A 151 12.20 -24.59 -21.49
CA VAL A 151 12.96 -25.07 -20.34
C VAL A 151 13.00 -23.97 -19.27
N PHE A 152 13.26 -22.71 -19.67
CA PHE A 152 13.21 -21.58 -18.74
C PHE A 152 11.83 -21.46 -18.08
N LEU A 153 10.73 -21.51 -18.86
CA LEU A 153 9.37 -21.42 -18.33
C LEU A 153 9.03 -22.57 -17.38
N GLU A 154 9.48 -23.81 -17.68
CA GLU A 154 9.30 -24.95 -16.78
C GLU A 154 10.02 -24.73 -15.44
N LYS A 155 11.28 -24.33 -15.47
CA LYS A 155 12.05 -24.08 -14.25
C LYS A 155 11.49 -22.90 -13.45
N LEU A 156 11.07 -21.84 -14.12
CA LEU A 156 10.38 -20.70 -13.51
C LEU A 156 9.08 -21.13 -12.80
N GLU A 157 8.28 -22.00 -13.44
CA GLU A 157 7.06 -22.52 -12.82
C GLU A 157 7.38 -23.38 -11.59
N ASN A 158 8.44 -24.18 -11.63
CA ASN A 158 8.89 -25.00 -10.49
C ASN A 158 9.36 -24.12 -9.32
N LEU A 159 10.10 -23.06 -9.58
CA LEU A 159 10.45 -22.03 -8.58
C LEU A 159 9.19 -21.49 -7.90
N HIS A 160 8.23 -21.00 -8.69
CA HIS A 160 7.03 -20.38 -8.13
C HIS A 160 6.09 -21.37 -7.44
N LYS A 161 6.06 -22.64 -7.85
CA LYS A 161 5.38 -23.72 -7.11
C LYS A 161 5.99 -23.93 -5.73
N ALA A 162 7.34 -23.93 -5.62
CA ALA A 162 8.03 -24.08 -4.34
C ALA A 162 7.77 -22.88 -3.41
N ILE A 163 7.85 -21.65 -3.94
CA ILE A 163 7.55 -20.44 -3.18
C ILE A 163 6.08 -20.44 -2.73
N ALA A 164 5.14 -20.76 -3.61
CA ALA A 164 3.72 -20.79 -3.30
C ALA A 164 3.38 -21.86 -2.25
N ALA A 165 3.96 -23.04 -2.35
CA ALA A 165 3.76 -24.10 -1.35
C ALA A 165 4.14 -23.65 0.07
N ARG A 166 5.11 -22.73 0.20
CA ARG A 166 5.59 -22.21 1.48
C ARG A 166 4.83 -20.96 1.93
N TYR A 167 4.53 -20.02 1.03
CA TYR A 167 4.14 -18.66 1.37
C TYR A 167 2.76 -18.22 0.87
N ASP A 168 2.10 -18.92 -0.08
CA ASP A 168 0.82 -18.45 -0.63
C ASP A 168 -0.27 -18.36 0.45
N GLY A 169 -0.83 -17.18 0.62
CA GLY A 169 -1.87 -16.87 1.60
C GLY A 169 -1.39 -16.78 3.04
N LYS A 170 -0.06 -16.71 3.28
CA LYS A 170 0.45 -16.43 4.63
C LYS A 170 0.11 -14.98 5.01
N PRO A 171 -0.29 -14.72 6.27
CA PRO A 171 -0.78 -13.40 6.67
C PRO A 171 0.28 -12.30 6.61
N PHE A 172 1.56 -12.67 6.66
CA PHE A 172 2.66 -11.73 6.51
C PHE A 172 3.01 -11.38 5.06
N ILE A 173 2.42 -12.03 4.06
CA ILE A 173 2.60 -11.69 2.65
C ILE A 173 1.58 -10.61 2.27
N VAL A 174 2.07 -9.50 1.72
CA VAL A 174 1.24 -8.43 1.13
C VAL A 174 0.91 -8.77 -0.30
N ASP A 175 1.94 -9.04 -1.10
CA ASP A 175 1.82 -9.45 -2.49
C ASP A 175 3.01 -10.28 -2.97
N MET A 176 2.80 -10.94 -4.11
CA MET A 176 3.80 -11.59 -4.92
C MET A 176 3.96 -10.79 -6.20
N THR A 177 5.09 -10.10 -6.35
CA THR A 177 5.35 -9.26 -7.52
C THR A 177 5.91 -10.12 -8.66
N LEU A 178 5.31 -10.00 -9.83
CA LEU A 178 5.82 -10.59 -11.06
C LEU A 178 7.13 -9.91 -11.43
N ALA A 179 8.21 -10.67 -11.54
CA ALA A 179 9.55 -10.14 -11.77
C ALA A 179 10.42 -10.98 -12.72
N SER A 180 9.77 -11.80 -13.54
CA SER A 180 10.48 -12.72 -14.45
C SER A 180 10.80 -12.16 -15.83
N ILE A 181 10.36 -10.93 -16.14
CA ILE A 181 10.63 -10.23 -17.41
C ILE A 181 11.30 -8.89 -17.12
N GLY A 182 12.31 -8.57 -17.94
CA GLY A 182 12.99 -7.29 -17.91
C GLY A 182 14.05 -7.16 -16.82
N ASN A 183 14.83 -6.10 -16.91
CA ASN A 183 15.84 -5.78 -15.90
C ASN A 183 15.14 -5.58 -14.55
N TRP A 184 15.70 -6.15 -13.50
CA TRP A 184 15.20 -6.06 -12.11
C TRP A 184 13.76 -6.59 -11.93
N GLY A 185 13.24 -7.28 -12.96
CA GLY A 185 11.85 -7.73 -12.98
C GLY A 185 10.82 -6.66 -13.34
N GLU A 186 11.26 -5.49 -13.78
CA GLU A 186 10.39 -4.32 -14.02
C GLU A 186 9.74 -4.30 -15.42
N GLY A 187 9.98 -5.31 -16.25
CA GLY A 187 9.33 -5.44 -17.57
C GLY A 187 10.04 -4.71 -18.70
N HIS A 188 11.02 -3.88 -18.43
CA HIS A 188 11.81 -3.15 -19.40
C HIS A 188 13.26 -3.68 -19.51
N TYR A 189 13.97 -3.32 -20.59
CA TYR A 189 15.33 -3.76 -20.85
C TYR A 189 16.33 -2.59 -20.95
N TRP A 190 16.07 -1.51 -20.24
CA TRP A 190 16.90 -0.32 -20.28
C TRP A 190 18.36 -0.60 -19.88
N GLY A 191 18.59 -1.44 -18.88
CA GLY A 191 19.91 -1.78 -18.36
C GLY A 191 20.73 -2.71 -19.27
N THR A 192 20.08 -3.47 -20.15
CA THR A 192 20.70 -4.51 -21.00
C THR A 192 20.46 -4.34 -22.49
N TYR A 193 19.79 -3.24 -22.92
CA TYR A 193 19.44 -3.00 -24.31
C TYR A 193 18.64 -4.12 -24.98
N GLY A 194 17.85 -4.86 -24.19
CA GLY A 194 16.98 -5.93 -24.68
C GLY A 194 15.84 -5.40 -25.53
N LYS A 195 15.12 -6.33 -26.17
CA LYS A 195 13.99 -6.03 -27.03
C LYS A 195 12.68 -6.17 -26.26
N SER A 196 11.66 -5.47 -26.73
CA SER A 196 10.28 -5.63 -26.26
C SER A 196 9.82 -7.09 -26.38
N VAL A 197 8.96 -7.49 -25.47
CA VAL A 197 8.38 -8.83 -25.34
C VAL A 197 6.94 -8.82 -25.87
N SER A 198 6.52 -9.88 -26.58
CA SER A 198 5.16 -9.98 -27.11
C SER A 198 4.12 -10.20 -26.00
N TRP A 199 2.86 -9.91 -26.32
CA TRP A 199 1.76 -10.22 -25.41
C TRP A 199 1.68 -11.71 -25.07
N ASP A 200 1.86 -12.59 -26.04
CA ASP A 200 1.84 -14.04 -25.81
C ASP A 200 2.90 -14.47 -24.78
N THR A 201 4.10 -13.92 -24.84
CA THR A 201 5.16 -14.19 -23.88
C THR A 201 4.79 -13.66 -22.50
N ILE A 202 4.37 -12.40 -22.41
CA ILE A 202 3.95 -11.78 -21.12
C ILE A 202 2.83 -12.61 -20.50
N LYS A 203 1.85 -13.01 -21.29
CA LYS A 203 0.73 -13.81 -20.83
C LYS A 203 1.14 -15.17 -20.26
N LYS A 204 2.11 -15.87 -20.89
CA LYS A 204 2.65 -17.14 -20.35
C LYS A 204 3.22 -16.96 -18.95
N HIS A 205 3.94 -15.86 -18.71
CA HIS A 205 4.47 -15.54 -17.39
C HIS A 205 3.36 -15.24 -16.39
N ILE A 206 2.40 -14.38 -16.73
CA ILE A 206 1.24 -14.12 -15.88
C ILE A 206 0.50 -15.42 -15.54
N ASP A 207 0.33 -16.31 -16.52
CA ASP A 207 -0.34 -17.60 -16.32
C ASP A 207 0.40 -18.51 -15.33
N ILE A 208 1.74 -18.51 -15.31
CA ILE A 208 2.54 -19.22 -14.31
C ILE A 208 2.20 -18.71 -12.91
N PHE A 209 2.24 -17.40 -12.69
CA PHE A 209 1.94 -16.82 -11.38
C PHE A 209 0.49 -17.10 -10.94
N THR A 210 -0.48 -16.91 -11.84
CA THR A 210 -1.90 -17.17 -11.53
C THR A 210 -2.20 -18.65 -11.28
N ARG A 211 -1.42 -19.58 -11.87
CA ARG A 211 -1.50 -21.01 -11.55
C ARG A 211 -0.90 -21.34 -10.18
N CYS A 212 0.19 -20.70 -9.80
CA CYS A 212 0.91 -20.99 -8.57
C CYS A 212 0.26 -20.32 -7.33
N TYR A 213 -0.12 -19.07 -7.44
CA TYR A 213 -0.65 -18.29 -6.31
C TYR A 213 -2.17 -18.18 -6.39
N LYS A 214 -2.85 -18.69 -5.35
CA LYS A 214 -4.32 -18.73 -5.28
C LYS A 214 -4.91 -17.82 -4.23
N LYS A 215 -4.10 -17.37 -3.27
CA LYS A 215 -4.54 -16.62 -2.10
C LYS A 215 -3.86 -15.27 -1.97
N SER A 216 -2.59 -15.18 -2.32
CA SER A 216 -1.83 -13.95 -2.25
C SER A 216 -2.19 -13.00 -3.39
N GLN A 217 -2.20 -11.69 -3.11
CA GLN A 217 -2.31 -10.67 -4.15
C GLN A 217 -1.13 -10.79 -5.11
N LEU A 218 -1.40 -10.77 -6.41
CA LEU A 218 -0.38 -10.62 -7.44
C LEU A 218 -0.23 -9.15 -7.82
N THR A 219 1.01 -8.71 -8.03
CA THR A 219 1.32 -7.34 -8.46
C THR A 219 2.24 -7.38 -9.68
N ILE A 220 2.03 -6.50 -10.65
CA ILE A 220 2.84 -6.38 -11.86
C ILE A 220 3.32 -4.93 -12.03
N GLY A 221 4.56 -4.75 -12.49
CA GLY A 221 5.03 -3.43 -12.94
C GLY A 221 4.24 -2.96 -14.16
N ASP A 222 3.84 -1.70 -14.19
CA ASP A 222 3.10 -1.12 -15.32
C ASP A 222 3.92 -1.13 -16.62
N ASP A 223 5.24 -1.12 -16.52
CA ASP A 223 6.19 -1.23 -17.63
C ASP A 223 6.13 -2.58 -18.36
N TRP A 224 5.67 -3.65 -17.70
CA TRP A 224 5.52 -4.96 -18.36
C TRP A 224 4.67 -4.90 -19.61
N ILE A 225 3.61 -4.13 -19.57
CA ILE A 225 2.72 -3.95 -20.71
C ILE A 225 2.88 -2.58 -21.37
N GLY A 226 3.11 -1.53 -20.59
CA GLY A 226 3.20 -0.16 -21.10
C GLY A 226 4.41 0.14 -21.97
N ASN A 227 5.54 -0.52 -21.72
CA ASN A 227 6.75 -0.39 -22.55
C ASN A 227 6.83 -1.41 -23.70
N ASN A 228 6.13 -2.53 -23.56
CA ASN A 228 6.23 -3.63 -24.51
C ASN A 228 5.10 -3.67 -25.56
N LEU A 229 3.89 -3.22 -25.21
CA LEU A 229 2.69 -3.42 -26.00
C LEU A 229 2.05 -2.12 -26.48
N LYS A 230 1.31 -2.18 -27.58
CA LYS A 230 0.55 -1.04 -28.16
C LYS A 230 -0.77 -1.54 -28.74
N GLY A 231 -1.71 -0.61 -28.96
CA GLY A 231 -2.98 -0.89 -29.64
C GLY A 231 -3.77 -2.03 -29.00
N ASP A 232 -4.22 -2.97 -29.81
CA ASP A 232 -5.10 -4.08 -29.40
C ASP A 232 -4.42 -5.02 -28.38
N GLU A 233 -3.12 -5.28 -28.53
CA GLU A 233 -2.37 -6.12 -27.59
C GLU A 233 -2.33 -5.48 -26.19
N LEU A 234 -2.07 -4.16 -26.11
CA LEU A 234 -2.10 -3.43 -24.84
C LEU A 234 -3.49 -3.47 -24.21
N SER A 235 -4.53 -3.29 -25.01
CA SER A 235 -5.92 -3.35 -24.54
C SER A 235 -6.27 -4.73 -24.02
N ALA A 236 -5.89 -5.80 -24.74
CA ALA A 236 -6.09 -7.18 -24.31
C ALA A 236 -5.35 -7.50 -23.00
N ALA A 237 -4.11 -7.01 -22.86
CA ALA A 237 -3.32 -7.19 -21.66
C ALA A 237 -3.95 -6.51 -20.42
N ARG A 238 -4.42 -5.28 -20.57
CA ARG A 238 -5.11 -4.54 -19.51
C ARG A 238 -6.36 -5.27 -19.02
N GLU A 239 -7.20 -5.71 -19.96
CA GLU A 239 -8.41 -6.50 -19.61
C GLU A 239 -8.06 -7.83 -18.94
N TYR A 240 -6.97 -8.49 -19.35
CA TYR A 240 -6.51 -9.73 -18.74
C TYR A 240 -6.04 -9.51 -17.29
N ILE A 241 -5.25 -8.46 -17.04
CA ILE A 241 -4.77 -8.06 -15.71
C ILE A 241 -5.95 -7.72 -14.80
N LYS A 242 -6.89 -6.90 -15.28
CA LYS A 242 -8.12 -6.54 -14.58
C LYS A 242 -8.96 -7.77 -14.20
N LYS A 243 -9.21 -8.67 -15.17
CA LYS A 243 -9.97 -9.91 -14.95
C LYS A 243 -9.35 -10.80 -13.88
N ASN A 244 -8.03 -10.87 -13.82
CA ASN A 244 -7.29 -11.67 -12.84
C ASN A 244 -7.04 -10.92 -11.53
N LYS A 245 -7.55 -9.68 -11.37
CA LYS A 245 -7.38 -8.82 -10.18
C LYS A 245 -5.92 -8.63 -9.78
N ILE A 246 -5.03 -8.52 -10.77
CA ILE A 246 -3.61 -8.27 -10.56
C ILE A 246 -3.44 -6.77 -10.29
N ALA A 247 -2.74 -6.41 -9.23
CA ALA A 247 -2.42 -5.04 -8.86
C ALA A 247 -1.34 -4.46 -9.76
N TYR A 248 -1.30 -3.14 -9.92
CA TYR A 248 -0.18 -2.45 -10.57
C TYR A 248 0.74 -1.81 -9.54
N ARG A 249 2.04 -1.76 -9.91
CA ARG A 249 3.02 -0.86 -9.32
C ARG A 249 3.65 0.03 -10.40
N ASP A 250 3.92 1.28 -10.04
CA ASP A 250 4.77 2.20 -10.81
C ASP A 250 5.96 2.57 -9.93
N ASP A 251 7.17 2.34 -10.40
CA ASP A 251 8.45 2.56 -9.69
C ASP A 251 9.23 3.78 -10.20
N SER A 252 8.55 4.65 -10.96
CA SER A 252 9.19 5.75 -11.71
C SER A 252 8.77 7.15 -11.27
N ILE A 253 8.15 7.30 -10.09
CA ILE A 253 7.66 8.61 -9.65
C ILE A 253 8.84 9.57 -9.42
N LEU A 254 8.81 10.72 -10.10
CA LEU A 254 9.87 11.75 -10.13
C LEU A 254 11.18 11.30 -10.77
N VAL A 255 11.20 10.24 -11.56
CA VAL A 255 12.35 9.91 -12.43
C VAL A 255 12.57 11.06 -13.42
N GLU A 256 13.81 11.53 -13.52
CA GLU A 256 14.18 12.77 -14.24
C GLU A 256 13.62 12.86 -15.66
N TRP A 257 13.87 11.85 -16.50
CA TRP A 257 13.43 11.88 -17.91
C TRP A 257 11.91 11.72 -18.08
N HIS A 258 11.22 11.17 -17.09
CA HIS A 258 9.77 11.11 -17.06
C HIS A 258 9.20 12.46 -16.63
N TYR A 259 9.74 13.05 -15.57
CA TYR A 259 9.25 14.29 -14.99
C TYR A 259 9.50 15.50 -15.90
N PHE A 260 10.71 15.61 -16.50
CA PHE A 260 11.09 16.70 -17.43
C PHE A 260 10.92 16.32 -18.90
N GLY A 261 10.46 15.10 -19.20
CA GLY A 261 10.28 14.62 -20.55
C GLY A 261 9.19 15.36 -21.31
N LYS A 262 9.34 15.44 -22.63
CA LYS A 262 8.37 16.08 -23.52
C LYS A 262 7.00 15.44 -23.38
N GLY A 263 6.01 16.24 -23.00
CA GLY A 263 4.63 15.81 -22.76
C GLY A 263 4.27 15.59 -21.29
N ASN A 264 5.25 15.49 -20.39
CA ASN A 264 5.02 15.44 -18.94
C ASN A 264 5.25 16.79 -18.24
N GLU A 265 6.17 17.60 -18.75
CA GLU A 265 6.48 19.00 -18.41
C GLU A 265 6.25 19.41 -16.95
N GLY A 266 6.70 18.56 -16.00
CA GLY A 266 6.64 18.85 -14.58
C GLY A 266 5.24 18.78 -13.94
N THR A 267 4.21 18.39 -14.66
CA THR A 267 2.84 18.43 -14.16
C THR A 267 2.37 17.16 -13.50
N ASP A 268 2.91 15.99 -13.88
CA ASP A 268 2.52 14.68 -13.34
C ASP A 268 3.63 13.65 -13.60
N SER A 269 4.01 12.92 -12.55
CA SER A 269 5.02 11.86 -12.64
C SER A 269 4.42 10.46 -12.87
N LEU A 270 3.10 10.33 -12.90
CA LEU A 270 2.43 9.07 -13.19
C LEU A 270 2.16 8.95 -14.69
N LEU A 271 2.90 8.09 -15.37
CA LEU A 271 2.84 7.97 -16.82
C LEU A 271 1.57 7.32 -17.35
N ARG A 272 1.00 6.37 -16.60
CA ARG A 272 -0.12 5.53 -17.05
C ARG A 272 -1.25 5.46 -16.02
N PRO A 273 -1.86 6.60 -15.66
CA PRO A 273 -2.92 6.63 -14.64
C PRO A 273 -4.09 5.69 -14.97
N GLN A 274 -4.42 5.53 -16.24
CA GLN A 274 -5.51 4.66 -16.69
C GLN A 274 -5.32 3.17 -16.32
N PHE A 275 -4.09 2.69 -16.08
CA PHE A 275 -3.87 1.31 -15.64
C PHE A 275 -4.37 1.13 -14.20
N PHE A 276 -4.16 2.13 -13.36
CA PHE A 276 -4.63 2.12 -11.98
C PHE A 276 -6.16 2.24 -11.90
N ASP A 277 -6.76 3.07 -12.76
CA ASP A 277 -8.22 3.17 -12.87
C ASP A 277 -8.85 1.82 -13.28
N ASP A 278 -8.19 1.05 -14.16
CA ASP A 278 -8.69 -0.25 -14.62
C ASP A 278 -8.84 -1.26 -13.48
N ILE A 279 -7.93 -1.26 -12.51
CA ILE A 279 -7.93 -2.23 -11.41
C ILE A 279 -8.70 -1.77 -10.19
N TYR A 280 -8.85 -0.46 -9.99
CA TYR A 280 -9.66 0.08 -8.92
C TYR A 280 -11.16 -0.16 -9.20
N PRO A 281 -11.98 -0.60 -8.25
CA PRO A 281 -11.73 -0.79 -6.82
C PRO A 281 -11.34 -2.25 -6.43
N ASN A 282 -10.84 -3.08 -7.34
CA ASN A 282 -10.69 -4.53 -7.10
C ASN A 282 -9.32 -4.94 -6.56
N ALA A 283 -8.29 -4.10 -6.75
CA ALA A 283 -6.93 -4.39 -6.32
C ALA A 283 -6.21 -3.11 -5.84
N PRO A 284 -5.30 -3.23 -4.86
CA PRO A 284 -4.51 -2.10 -4.37
C PRO A 284 -3.51 -1.60 -5.41
N ALA A 285 -3.08 -0.34 -5.28
CA ALA A 285 -2.03 0.25 -6.09
C ALA A 285 -0.78 0.52 -5.25
N THR A 286 0.39 0.27 -5.84
CA THR A 286 1.70 0.52 -5.24
C THR A 286 2.46 1.55 -6.07
N LEU A 287 2.98 2.59 -5.42
CA LEU A 287 3.81 3.61 -6.06
C LEU A 287 5.18 3.66 -5.39
N GLU A 288 6.22 3.95 -6.18
CA GLU A 288 7.57 4.11 -5.70
C GLU A 288 8.19 5.41 -6.18
N LEU A 289 8.68 6.18 -5.22
CA LEU A 289 9.51 7.36 -5.49
C LEU A 289 10.89 6.90 -5.96
N GLU A 290 11.39 7.48 -7.04
CA GLU A 290 12.80 7.38 -7.43
C GLU A 290 13.74 7.62 -6.23
N HIS A 291 14.96 7.11 -6.29
CA HIS A 291 15.98 7.39 -5.27
C HIS A 291 15.97 8.87 -4.88
N TYR A 292 15.66 9.16 -3.62
CA TYR A 292 15.54 10.53 -3.15
C TYR A 292 16.78 11.38 -3.50
N ALA A 293 17.99 10.82 -3.32
CA ALA A 293 19.24 11.49 -3.71
C ALA A 293 19.32 11.80 -5.21
N LYS A 294 18.74 10.95 -6.07
CA LYS A 294 18.68 11.23 -7.51
C LYS A 294 17.69 12.35 -7.83
N THR A 295 16.52 12.37 -7.18
CA THR A 295 15.54 13.44 -7.37
C THR A 295 16.09 14.81 -6.95
N LEU A 296 16.91 14.85 -5.90
CA LEU A 296 17.62 16.07 -5.49
C LEU A 296 18.66 16.51 -6.52
N LYS A 297 19.46 15.57 -7.02
CA LYS A 297 20.53 15.83 -7.99
C LYS A 297 19.98 16.29 -9.34
N SER A 298 18.93 15.67 -9.84
CA SER A 298 18.28 16.02 -11.11
C SER A 298 17.44 17.30 -11.04
N GLY A 299 17.03 17.68 -9.83
CA GLY A 299 16.13 18.80 -9.59
C GLY A 299 14.64 18.44 -9.66
N SER A 300 14.26 17.18 -9.96
CA SER A 300 12.85 16.79 -10.03
C SER A 300 12.11 16.95 -8.69
N TRP A 301 12.83 16.85 -7.55
CA TRP A 301 12.25 17.16 -6.23
C TRP A 301 11.88 18.64 -6.06
N LYS A 302 12.63 19.55 -6.68
CA LYS A 302 12.34 21.00 -6.62
C LYS A 302 11.32 21.44 -7.66
N GLY A 303 11.20 20.69 -8.76
CA GLY A 303 10.37 21.04 -9.90
C GLY A 303 10.97 22.05 -10.85
N ALA A 304 10.33 22.23 -12.00
CA ALA A 304 10.83 23.07 -13.10
C ALA A 304 11.02 24.55 -12.72
N ASN A 305 10.23 25.04 -11.76
CA ASN A 305 10.24 26.46 -11.34
C ASN A 305 10.94 26.70 -9.98
N GLY A 306 11.68 25.71 -9.47
CA GLY A 306 12.35 25.82 -8.16
C GLY A 306 11.41 25.73 -6.96
N GLU A 307 10.17 25.37 -7.16
CA GLU A 307 9.18 25.09 -6.13
C GLU A 307 9.48 23.73 -5.46
N LYS A 308 8.99 23.51 -4.23
CA LYS A 308 9.08 22.18 -3.57
C LYS A 308 8.06 21.24 -4.19
N GLU A 309 8.27 20.88 -5.44
CA GLU A 309 7.33 20.16 -6.27
C GLU A 309 7.19 18.70 -5.87
N GLY A 310 8.25 18.06 -5.33
CA GLY A 310 8.23 16.63 -5.02
C GLY A 310 7.10 16.21 -4.08
N ALA A 311 6.86 16.95 -3.00
CA ALA A 311 5.75 16.68 -2.09
C ALA A 311 4.39 16.89 -2.77
N ALA A 312 4.27 17.93 -3.63
CA ALA A 312 3.04 18.21 -4.38
C ALA A 312 2.78 17.14 -5.44
N ALA A 313 3.82 16.71 -6.16
CA ALA A 313 3.74 15.61 -7.12
C ALA A 313 3.27 14.32 -6.44
N LEU A 314 3.86 13.96 -5.29
CA LEU A 314 3.43 12.78 -4.53
C LEU A 314 1.94 12.86 -4.14
N ARG A 315 1.46 14.01 -3.67
CA ARG A 315 0.03 14.19 -3.35
C ARG A 315 -0.88 13.98 -4.58
N ARG A 316 -0.45 14.45 -5.74
CA ARG A 316 -1.22 14.26 -7.00
C ARG A 316 -1.23 12.81 -7.45
N VAL A 317 -0.07 12.17 -7.51
CA VAL A 317 0.02 10.79 -8.03
C VAL A 317 -0.62 9.77 -7.11
N ILE A 318 -0.51 9.91 -5.78
CA ILE A 318 -1.17 8.98 -4.85
C ILE A 318 -2.70 9.03 -5.00
N LYS A 319 -3.26 10.23 -5.20
CA LYS A 319 -4.71 10.40 -5.45
C LYS A 319 -5.10 9.80 -6.79
N LYS A 320 -4.33 10.10 -7.85
CA LYS A 320 -4.62 9.70 -9.23
C LYS A 320 -4.48 8.19 -9.46
N ALA A 321 -3.59 7.53 -8.71
CA ALA A 321 -3.39 6.09 -8.78
C ALA A 321 -4.20 5.29 -7.75
N HIS A 322 -5.05 5.93 -6.93
CA HIS A 322 -5.72 5.26 -5.80
C HIS A 322 -4.71 4.51 -4.91
N CYS A 323 -3.58 5.15 -4.62
CA CYS A 323 -2.43 4.53 -3.99
C CYS A 323 -2.73 3.98 -2.60
N THR A 324 -2.41 2.72 -2.40
CA THR A 324 -2.54 2.04 -1.10
C THR A 324 -1.20 1.91 -0.39
N TYR A 325 -0.12 1.67 -1.15
CA TYR A 325 1.23 1.52 -0.65
C TYR A 325 2.18 2.46 -1.37
N LEU A 326 2.91 3.25 -0.60
CA LEU A 326 3.88 4.21 -1.12
C LEU A 326 5.29 3.84 -0.64
N GLY A 327 6.21 3.70 -1.56
CA GLY A 327 7.59 3.42 -1.25
C GLY A 327 8.53 4.52 -1.74
N TYR A 328 9.78 4.37 -1.34
CA TYR A 328 10.90 5.17 -1.82
C TYR A 328 12.09 4.24 -2.04
N HIS A 329 12.91 4.56 -3.01
CA HIS A 329 14.14 3.84 -3.26
C HIS A 329 15.32 4.56 -2.58
N GLY A 330 16.21 3.81 -1.93
CA GLY A 330 17.38 4.34 -1.24
C GLY A 330 17.27 4.26 0.29
N TYR A 331 18.00 5.14 0.97
CA TYR A 331 18.10 5.14 2.41
C TYR A 331 16.92 5.87 3.07
N ALA A 332 16.30 5.23 4.07
CA ALA A 332 15.18 5.78 4.82
C ALA A 332 15.56 7.08 5.56
N GLU A 333 16.79 7.10 6.09
CA GLU A 333 17.31 8.17 6.93
C GLU A 333 17.28 9.52 6.24
N ASP A 334 17.77 9.58 5.01
CA ASP A 334 17.91 10.84 4.27
C ASP A 334 16.55 11.43 3.95
N TYR A 335 15.63 10.58 3.47
CA TYR A 335 14.29 11.01 3.13
C TYR A 335 13.49 11.46 4.35
N ALA A 336 13.54 10.69 5.45
CA ALA A 336 12.81 11.00 6.67
C ALA A 336 13.32 12.26 7.36
N LYS A 337 14.64 12.49 7.35
CA LYS A 337 15.27 13.67 7.93
C LYS A 337 14.82 14.96 7.25
N ASP A 338 14.78 14.95 5.91
CA ASP A 338 14.50 16.16 5.13
C ASP A 338 12.99 16.45 4.99
N ASN A 339 12.14 15.42 5.09
CA ASN A 339 10.71 15.52 4.80
C ASN A 339 9.78 14.97 5.88
N PRO A 340 10.01 15.24 7.19
CA PRO A 340 9.28 14.57 8.27
C PRO A 340 7.77 14.85 8.24
N GLU A 341 7.35 16.05 7.88
CA GLU A 341 5.92 16.40 7.84
C GLU A 341 5.23 15.79 6.60
N THR A 342 5.90 15.78 5.44
CA THR A 342 5.39 15.11 4.23
C THR A 342 5.19 13.62 4.47
N ILE A 343 6.13 12.96 5.12
CA ILE A 343 6.05 11.53 5.44
C ILE A 343 4.86 11.22 6.34
N LYS A 344 4.63 12.02 7.36
CA LYS A 344 3.48 11.88 8.27
C LYS A 344 2.15 12.11 7.55
N GLU A 345 2.07 13.16 6.75
CA GLU A 345 0.89 13.47 5.95
C GLU A 345 0.55 12.30 5.00
N LEU A 346 1.54 11.84 4.24
CA LEU A 346 1.34 10.78 3.25
C LEU A 346 1.03 9.43 3.90
N ALA A 347 1.55 9.13 5.11
CA ALA A 347 1.14 7.95 5.87
C ALA A 347 -0.37 7.89 6.12
N ASN A 348 -1.01 9.05 6.31
CA ASN A 348 -2.48 9.12 6.41
C ASN A 348 -3.17 9.05 5.05
N LYS A 349 -2.64 9.76 4.04
CA LYS A 349 -3.31 9.93 2.73
C LYS A 349 -3.28 8.69 1.84
N VAL A 350 -2.26 7.85 1.91
CA VAL A 350 -2.25 6.59 1.14
C VAL A 350 -3.30 5.64 1.71
N GLY A 351 -4.00 4.88 0.85
CA GLY A 351 -5.12 4.03 1.23
C GLY A 351 -6.28 4.82 1.83
N TYR A 352 -6.93 4.24 2.82
CA TYR A 352 -8.11 4.84 3.47
C TYR A 352 -7.73 5.74 4.66
N TRP A 353 -8.57 6.75 4.93
CA TRP A 353 -8.42 7.67 6.07
C TRP A 353 -9.81 8.15 6.51
N TYR A 354 -10.42 7.46 7.48
CA TYR A 354 -11.83 7.62 7.81
C TYR A 354 -12.10 8.67 8.88
N PHE A 355 -13.13 9.48 8.63
CA PHE A 355 -13.71 10.47 9.53
C PHE A 355 -15.23 10.24 9.65
N ILE A 356 -15.81 10.73 10.73
CA ILE A 356 -17.26 10.89 10.87
C ILE A 356 -17.54 12.38 11.00
N ASN A 357 -18.30 12.95 10.05
CA ASN A 357 -18.59 14.38 10.01
C ASN A 357 -19.76 14.77 10.86
N SER A 358 -20.79 13.92 10.94
CA SER A 358 -21.97 14.17 11.74
C SER A 358 -22.57 12.88 12.28
N VAL A 359 -23.31 13.02 13.36
CA VAL A 359 -24.12 11.97 13.97
C VAL A 359 -25.55 12.49 14.16
N ASP A 360 -26.53 11.67 13.82
CA ASP A 360 -27.93 11.85 14.17
C ASP A 360 -28.43 10.58 14.84
N PHE A 361 -29.05 10.71 16.01
CA PHE A 361 -29.51 9.58 16.81
C PHE A 361 -30.92 9.89 17.38
N ASP A 362 -31.92 9.20 16.90
CA ASP A 362 -33.33 9.47 17.24
C ASP A 362 -33.87 8.58 18.39
N SER A 363 -35.08 8.93 18.87
CA SER A 363 -35.77 8.21 19.95
C SER A 363 -36.15 6.79 19.59
N ASP A 364 -36.22 6.47 18.30
CA ASP A 364 -36.55 5.14 17.81
C ASP A 364 -35.30 4.24 17.77
N GLY A 365 -34.11 4.80 18.03
CA GLY A 365 -32.83 4.08 18.01
C GLY A 365 -32.18 4.03 16.64
N ASN A 366 -32.56 4.90 15.70
CA ASN A 366 -31.87 5.03 14.43
C ASN A 366 -30.64 5.91 14.62
N LEU A 367 -29.47 5.32 14.39
CA LEU A 367 -28.17 6.01 14.41
C LEU A 367 -27.73 6.26 12.98
N THR A 368 -27.70 7.51 12.55
CA THR A 368 -27.16 7.92 11.24
C THR A 368 -25.79 8.55 11.41
N LEU A 369 -24.81 8.04 10.69
CA LEU A 369 -23.43 8.54 10.66
C LEU A 369 -23.09 9.00 9.24
N GLU A 370 -22.48 10.18 9.13
CA GLU A 370 -21.94 10.69 7.87
C GLU A 370 -20.44 10.41 7.83
N TRP A 371 -20.04 9.40 7.07
CA TRP A 371 -18.68 8.98 6.87
C TRP A 371 -17.98 9.77 5.76
N GLU A 372 -16.71 10.06 5.94
CA GLU A 372 -15.82 10.65 4.94
C GLU A 372 -14.52 9.88 4.89
N ASN A 373 -14.07 9.54 3.69
CA ASN A 373 -12.75 8.97 3.44
C ASN A 373 -11.86 10.04 2.80
N ARG A 374 -10.87 10.56 3.53
CA ARG A 374 -9.88 11.56 3.05
C ARG A 374 -8.60 10.92 2.52
N GLY A 375 -8.57 9.61 2.41
CA GLY A 375 -7.47 8.86 1.82
C GLY A 375 -7.49 8.86 0.29
N ALA A 376 -6.56 8.16 -0.32
CA ALA A 376 -6.45 8.02 -1.77
C ALA A 376 -7.26 6.84 -2.33
N ALA A 377 -7.64 5.87 -1.49
CA ALA A 377 -8.39 4.67 -1.85
C ALA A 377 -9.36 4.27 -0.74
N HIS A 378 -10.33 3.42 -1.05
CA HIS A 378 -11.07 2.70 -0.02
C HIS A 378 -10.20 1.59 0.61
N ALA A 379 -10.65 1.00 1.71
CA ALA A 379 -9.99 -0.19 2.24
C ALA A 379 -10.39 -1.43 1.43
N PHE A 380 -9.43 -2.25 1.03
CA PHE A 380 -9.69 -3.52 0.32
C PHE A 380 -10.17 -4.63 1.26
N ASN A 381 -9.90 -4.48 2.57
CA ASN A 381 -10.37 -5.40 3.60
C ASN A 381 -11.61 -4.84 4.32
N LYS A 382 -12.56 -5.73 4.63
CA LYS A 382 -13.70 -5.37 5.47
C LYS A 382 -13.26 -5.30 6.93
N TYR A 383 -13.63 -4.22 7.61
CA TYR A 383 -13.47 -4.04 9.05
C TYR A 383 -14.84 -4.06 9.72
N GLU A 384 -14.89 -4.56 10.95
CA GLU A 384 -16.13 -4.60 11.72
C GLU A 384 -16.37 -3.27 12.44
N LEU A 385 -17.55 -2.71 12.27
CA LEU A 385 -17.98 -1.48 12.92
C LEU A 385 -18.86 -1.79 14.13
N PHE A 386 -18.67 -1.04 15.21
CA PHE A 386 -19.45 -1.19 16.44
C PHE A 386 -19.90 0.17 17.00
N ALA A 387 -21.11 0.21 17.53
CA ALA A 387 -21.52 1.21 18.50
C ALA A 387 -21.29 0.67 19.92
N LYS A 388 -20.88 1.54 20.84
CA LYS A 388 -20.77 1.22 22.27
C LYS A 388 -21.58 2.24 23.05
N ILE A 389 -22.55 1.75 23.84
CA ILE A 389 -23.36 2.56 24.78
C ILE A 389 -22.85 2.29 26.20
N THR A 390 -22.52 3.37 26.94
CA THR A 390 -21.99 3.31 28.28
C THR A 390 -22.74 4.26 29.21
N GLY A 391 -23.21 3.79 30.37
CA GLY A 391 -23.90 4.60 31.37
C GLY A 391 -24.66 3.72 32.36
N LYS A 392 -24.96 4.23 33.54
CA LYS A 392 -25.72 3.53 34.60
C LYS A 392 -25.26 2.09 34.89
N GLY A 393 -23.95 1.85 34.86
CA GLY A 393 -23.38 0.52 35.07
C GLY A 393 -23.50 -0.42 33.87
N ILE A 394 -24.01 0.05 32.73
CA ILE A 394 -24.15 -0.74 31.51
C ILE A 394 -23.02 -0.40 30.53
N VAL A 395 -22.45 -1.43 29.91
CA VAL A 395 -21.58 -1.34 28.73
C VAL A 395 -22.11 -2.32 27.70
N LYS A 396 -22.69 -1.79 26.60
CA LYS A 396 -23.25 -2.60 25.53
C LYS A 396 -22.55 -2.28 24.22
N LYS A 397 -21.89 -3.30 23.62
CA LYS A 397 -21.27 -3.23 22.29
C LYS A 397 -22.23 -3.85 21.27
N ILE A 398 -22.52 -3.12 20.20
CA ILE A 398 -23.54 -3.48 19.18
C ILE A 398 -22.82 -3.47 17.83
N PRO A 399 -22.76 -4.61 17.11
CA PRO A 399 -22.21 -4.62 15.76
C PRO A 399 -23.12 -3.88 14.79
N LEU A 400 -22.53 -3.09 13.90
CA LEU A 400 -23.21 -2.33 12.88
C LEU A 400 -22.92 -2.94 11.50
N PRO A 401 -23.93 -3.13 10.64
CA PRO A 401 -23.79 -3.81 9.36
C PRO A 401 -23.19 -2.88 8.28
N ALA A 402 -21.99 -2.36 8.52
CA ALA A 402 -21.27 -1.50 7.58
C ALA A 402 -20.41 -2.29 6.61
N ASP A 403 -20.14 -1.71 5.43
CA ASP A 403 -19.14 -2.18 4.50
C ASP A 403 -18.21 -1.03 4.07
N ASN A 404 -17.15 -0.85 4.85
CA ASN A 404 -16.15 0.20 4.65
C ASN A 404 -15.43 0.15 3.30
N ARG A 405 -15.53 -0.97 2.55
CA ARG A 405 -14.97 -1.10 1.20
C ARG A 405 -15.74 -0.30 0.16
N LYS A 406 -16.87 0.27 0.54
CA LYS A 406 -17.72 1.14 -0.30
C LYS A 406 -17.57 2.63 0.03
N TRP A 407 -16.74 2.97 1.02
CA TRP A 407 -16.51 4.36 1.40
C TRP A 407 -15.39 4.96 0.55
N GLU A 408 -15.82 5.49 -0.60
CA GLU A 408 -14.91 6.03 -1.62
C GLU A 408 -14.27 7.36 -1.17
N PRO A 409 -13.04 7.64 -1.62
CA PRO A 409 -12.42 8.94 -1.40
C PRO A 409 -13.27 10.11 -1.91
N ASP A 410 -13.24 11.21 -1.19
CA ASP A 410 -13.94 12.48 -1.52
C ASP A 410 -15.46 12.32 -1.75
N SER A 411 -16.06 11.23 -1.30
CA SER A 411 -17.49 10.91 -1.48
C SER A 411 -18.13 10.58 -0.13
N PRO A 412 -18.52 11.58 0.67
CA PRO A 412 -19.17 11.33 1.94
C PRO A 412 -20.45 10.51 1.79
N VAL A 413 -20.63 9.55 2.69
CA VAL A 413 -21.79 8.64 2.69
C VAL A 413 -22.51 8.66 4.03
N LYS A 414 -23.85 8.72 4.00
CA LYS A 414 -24.69 8.58 5.19
C LYS A 414 -25.20 7.16 5.29
N GLU A 415 -24.94 6.52 6.42
CA GLU A 415 -25.44 5.19 6.75
C GLU A 415 -26.24 5.24 8.05
N THR A 416 -27.41 4.57 8.05
CA THR A 416 -28.30 4.51 9.21
C THR A 416 -28.34 3.09 9.76
N TYR A 417 -28.16 2.97 11.07
CA TYR A 417 -28.13 1.71 11.80
C TYR A 417 -29.18 1.70 12.89
N LYS A 418 -29.80 0.54 13.14
CA LYS A 418 -30.78 0.37 14.21
C LYS A 418 -30.10 -0.10 15.50
N LEU A 419 -30.17 0.69 16.58
CA LEU A 419 -29.70 0.29 17.91
C LEU A 419 -30.89 -0.21 18.76
N PRO A 420 -30.73 -1.27 19.57
CA PRO A 420 -31.81 -1.84 20.39
C PRO A 420 -32.02 -1.04 21.68
N LEU A 421 -32.52 0.20 21.56
CA LEU A 421 -32.73 1.09 22.70
C LEU A 421 -33.77 0.55 23.69
N ALA A 422 -34.74 -0.25 23.25
CA ALA A 422 -35.75 -0.82 24.11
C ALA A 422 -35.17 -1.66 25.27
N GLU A 423 -33.99 -2.23 25.05
CA GLU A 423 -33.29 -3.07 26.02
C GLU A 423 -32.43 -2.26 27.01
N ILE A 424 -32.42 -0.93 26.92
CA ILE A 424 -31.62 -0.05 27.77
C ILE A 424 -32.57 0.72 28.71
N PRO A 425 -32.33 0.75 30.04
CA PRO A 425 -33.14 1.52 30.99
C PRO A 425 -33.10 3.02 30.70
N SER A 426 -34.09 3.78 31.18
CA SER A 426 -34.08 5.25 31.09
C SER A 426 -32.89 5.84 31.88
N GLY A 427 -32.20 6.82 31.29
CA GLY A 427 -31.04 7.45 31.90
C GLY A 427 -30.13 8.18 30.93
N GLU A 428 -28.97 8.63 31.44
CA GLU A 428 -27.95 9.33 30.69
C GLU A 428 -26.88 8.33 30.24
N TYR A 429 -26.46 8.43 28.95
CA TYR A 429 -25.55 7.53 28.30
C TYR A 429 -24.56 8.26 27.40
N GLU A 430 -23.44 7.64 27.17
CA GLU A 430 -22.47 8.02 26.14
C GLU A 430 -22.54 7.01 24.99
N LEU A 431 -22.55 7.51 23.77
CA LEU A 431 -22.40 6.74 22.52
C LEU A 431 -21.01 6.90 22.00
N SER A 432 -20.35 5.78 21.73
CA SER A 432 -19.03 5.71 21.14
C SER A 432 -19.05 4.82 19.90
N ILE A 433 -18.21 5.13 18.91
CA ILE A 433 -18.02 4.34 17.69
C ILE A 433 -16.61 3.79 17.65
N GLY A 434 -16.49 2.51 17.29
CA GLY A 434 -15.22 1.84 17.11
C GLY A 434 -15.24 0.93 15.89
N MET A 435 -14.13 0.87 15.18
CA MET A 435 -13.93 -0.03 14.06
C MET A 435 -12.77 -0.97 14.36
N LYS A 436 -12.84 -2.22 13.89
CA LYS A 436 -11.84 -3.24 14.23
C LYS A 436 -11.52 -4.14 13.05
N LYS A 437 -10.23 -4.38 12.82
CA LYS A 437 -9.77 -5.53 12.02
C LYS A 437 -9.86 -6.76 12.91
N THR A 438 -10.50 -7.82 12.43
CA THR A 438 -10.74 -9.06 13.18
C THR A 438 -10.07 -10.28 12.55
N SER A 439 -9.70 -10.18 11.30
CA SER A 439 -9.09 -11.29 10.55
C SER A 439 -7.81 -10.83 9.81
N PRO A 440 -6.76 -11.64 9.81
CA PRO A 440 -6.59 -12.84 10.66
C PRO A 440 -6.50 -12.48 12.15
N GLU A 441 -6.83 -13.43 13.03
CA GLU A 441 -6.97 -13.17 14.48
C GLU A 441 -5.70 -12.59 15.11
N ASN A 442 -4.53 -13.06 14.72
CA ASN A 442 -3.23 -12.56 15.20
C ASN A 442 -2.90 -11.12 14.76
N GLU A 443 -3.67 -10.54 13.83
CA GLU A 443 -3.60 -9.14 13.40
C GLU A 443 -4.79 -8.31 13.90
N ALA A 444 -5.64 -8.90 14.75
CA ALA A 444 -6.83 -8.22 15.25
C ALA A 444 -6.44 -6.96 16.05
N ARG A 445 -6.94 -5.81 15.62
CA ARG A 445 -6.66 -4.52 16.27
C ARG A 445 -7.72 -3.47 15.93
N PRO A 446 -7.89 -2.45 16.79
CA PRO A 446 -8.73 -1.31 16.45
C PRO A 446 -8.19 -0.56 15.23
N ILE A 447 -9.11 -0.06 14.40
CA ILE A 447 -8.84 0.90 13.33
C ILE A 447 -8.96 2.30 13.93
N GLU A 448 -7.98 3.11 13.71
CA GLU A 448 -7.98 4.50 14.17
C GLU A 448 -8.80 5.37 13.20
N LEU A 449 -9.69 6.17 13.76
CA LEU A 449 -10.48 7.18 13.06
C LEU A 449 -9.84 8.58 13.24
N GLY A 450 -10.13 9.49 12.33
CA GLY A 450 -9.59 10.86 12.31
C GLY A 450 -10.15 11.77 13.42
N PHE A 451 -10.27 11.26 14.63
CA PHE A 451 -10.67 12.01 15.81
C PHE A 451 -9.50 12.36 16.73
N ASN A 452 -9.71 13.36 17.60
CA ASN A 452 -8.77 13.64 18.67
C ASN A 452 -8.57 12.40 19.55
N ALA A 453 -7.30 12.05 19.81
CA ALA A 453 -6.94 10.86 20.59
C ALA A 453 -7.56 10.82 22.00
N LYS A 454 -7.85 11.99 22.61
CA LYS A 454 -8.49 12.09 23.92
C LYS A 454 -9.92 11.55 23.98
N LEU A 455 -10.56 11.40 22.83
CA LEU A 455 -11.91 10.81 22.74
C LEU A 455 -11.87 9.27 22.67
N ARG A 456 -10.69 8.70 22.44
CA ARG A 456 -10.49 7.27 22.28
C ARG A 456 -10.27 6.58 23.63
N ASP A 457 -11.03 5.52 23.87
CA ASP A 457 -10.78 4.67 25.05
C ASP A 457 -9.74 3.56 24.77
N SER A 458 -9.44 2.77 25.79
CA SER A 458 -8.50 1.65 25.71
C SER A 458 -8.89 0.55 24.73
N ASP A 459 -10.18 0.42 24.43
CA ASP A 459 -10.73 -0.58 23.49
C ASP A 459 -10.75 -0.08 22.04
N GLY A 460 -10.38 1.20 21.81
CA GLY A 460 -10.34 1.84 20.49
C GLY A 460 -11.63 2.51 20.06
N PHE A 461 -12.59 2.73 20.96
CA PHE A 461 -13.83 3.44 20.68
C PHE A 461 -13.69 4.93 20.90
N TYR A 462 -14.25 5.73 19.99
CA TYR A 462 -14.29 7.19 20.06
C TYR A 462 -15.65 7.65 20.56
N ARG A 463 -15.68 8.39 21.67
CA ARG A 463 -16.89 9.02 22.21
C ARG A 463 -17.35 10.13 21.28
N ILE A 464 -18.58 10.04 20.76
CA ILE A 464 -19.11 10.97 19.78
C ILE A 464 -20.36 11.73 20.26
N LEU A 465 -21.11 11.18 21.20
CA LEU A 465 -22.37 11.77 21.63
C LEU A 465 -22.70 11.41 23.08
N LYS A 466 -23.38 12.33 23.81
CA LYS A 466 -24.12 12.04 25.02
C LYS A 466 -25.60 12.13 24.75
N PHE A 467 -26.39 11.21 25.30
CA PHE A 467 -27.83 11.20 25.12
C PHE A 467 -28.58 10.77 26.38
N LYS A 468 -29.85 11.14 26.46
CA LYS A 468 -30.75 10.72 27.52
C LYS A 468 -31.86 9.86 26.90
N LYS A 469 -32.06 8.67 27.45
CA LYS A 469 -33.15 7.79 27.12
C LYS A 469 -34.31 7.95 28.12
#